data_9cf4243794c0466fe0f0897cbe643048
#
_entry.id   9cf4243794c0466fe0f0897cbe643048
#
_cell.length_a   1.000
_cell.length_b   1.000
_cell.length_c   1.000
_cell.angle_alpha   90.00
_cell.angle_beta   90.00
_cell.angle_gamma   90.00
#
_symmetry.space_group_name_H-M   'P 1'
#
loop_
_entity.id
_entity.type
_entity.pdbx_description
1 polymer ?
#
loop_
_entity_poly.entity_id
_entity_poly.type
_entity_poly.pdbx_seq_one_letter_code
_entity_poly.pdbx_strand_id
1 'polypeptide(L)'
;MLPLNANSLSERKGDLRSRKIARFGLVISLSLGMTIAFQENNSVALKPKTTHFKQYAFIQLNHDFKEFYCLDELWYKESRWDFKAKNKRSSAYGIPQLLNLKEKDPFKQIDRGLKYIDHRYDGCACKALAHHKAKGWY
;
A
#
# COMPACT_ATOMS: atom_id res chain seq x y z
N MET A 1 -46.64 -19.86 -3.47
CA MET A 1 -46.68 -19.37 -2.07
C MET A 1 -46.25 -20.49 -1.16
N LEU A 2 -45.03 -20.43 -0.65
CA LEU A 2 -44.56 -21.23 0.48
C LEU A 2 -43.58 -20.34 1.26
N PRO A 3 -43.65 -20.28 2.58
CA PRO A 3 -42.95 -19.29 3.39
C PRO A 3 -41.52 -19.67 3.74
N LEU A 4 -40.69 -18.64 3.85
CA LEU A 4 -39.33 -18.63 4.36
C LEU A 4 -39.31 -19.11 5.83
N ASN A 5 -38.47 -20.07 6.13
CA ASN A 5 -38.19 -20.50 7.48
C ASN A 5 -36.90 -19.87 8.01
N ALA A 6 -37.04 -18.87 8.84
CA ALA A 6 -35.97 -18.28 9.63
C ALA A 6 -35.93 -18.99 11.02
N ASN A 7 -34.83 -19.67 11.30
CA ASN A 7 -34.35 -20.07 12.63
C ASN A 7 -33.06 -20.88 12.40
N SER A 8 -31.94 -20.67 13.03
CA SER A 8 -31.65 -20.36 14.43
C SER A 8 -30.15 -20.03 14.52
N LEU A 9 -29.83 -18.87 14.98
CA LEU A 9 -28.49 -18.54 15.53
C LEU A 9 -28.46 -19.08 16.96
N SER A 10 -27.81 -20.22 17.16
CA SER A 10 -27.49 -20.76 18.48
C SER A 10 -26.16 -20.16 18.96
N GLU A 11 -26.27 -19.28 19.94
CA GLU A 11 -25.16 -18.83 20.79
C GLU A 11 -24.47 -20.03 21.46
N ARG A 12 -23.18 -20.19 21.22
CA ARG A 12 -22.31 -20.99 22.08
C ARG A 12 -21.45 -20.07 22.94
N LYS A 13 -21.96 -19.80 24.13
CA LYS A 13 -21.15 -19.31 25.25
C LYS A 13 -20.19 -20.42 25.68
N GLY A 14 -18.91 -20.22 25.36
CA GLY A 14 -17.80 -21.07 25.85
C GLY A 14 -17.38 -20.65 27.23
N ASP A 15 -17.61 -21.54 28.18
CA ASP A 15 -17.27 -21.48 29.59
C ASP A 15 -15.75 -21.41 29.82
N LEU A 16 -15.29 -20.35 30.47
CA LEU A 16 -13.91 -20.12 30.89
C LEU A 16 -13.64 -20.85 32.21
N ARG A 17 -13.34 -22.15 32.15
CA ARG A 17 -12.89 -22.91 33.30
C ARG A 17 -11.45 -22.61 33.67
N SER A 18 -11.32 -21.87 34.76
CA SER A 18 -10.11 -21.66 35.53
C SER A 18 -9.34 -22.97 35.77
N ARG A 19 -8.14 -23.10 35.20
CA ARG A 19 -7.21 -24.17 35.54
C ARG A 19 -6.16 -23.63 36.51
N LYS A 20 -6.26 -24.08 37.74
CA LYS A 20 -5.31 -23.87 38.83
C LYS A 20 -3.95 -24.42 38.41
N ILE A 21 -2.93 -23.56 38.40
CA ILE A 21 -1.53 -23.95 38.14
C ILE A 21 -0.98 -24.51 39.46
N ALA A 22 -0.71 -25.80 39.47
CA ALA A 22 0.00 -26.46 40.55
C ALA A 22 1.48 -26.07 40.55
N ARG A 23 1.94 -25.56 41.67
CA ARG A 23 3.36 -25.32 41.96
C ARG A 23 4.08 -26.65 42.07
N PHE A 24 5.03 -26.94 41.20
CA PHE A 24 6.00 -28.02 41.39
C PHE A 24 7.42 -27.44 41.40
N GLY A 25 8.13 -27.97 42.30
CA GLY A 25 9.36 -27.61 42.91
C GLY A 25 10.58 -27.35 42.01
N LEU A 26 11.40 -26.59 42.63
CA LEU A 26 12.75 -26.19 42.32
C LEU A 26 13.67 -27.41 42.07
N VAL A 27 14.19 -27.57 40.88
CA VAL A 27 15.38 -28.35 40.62
C VAL A 27 16.42 -27.43 39.96
N ILE A 28 17.44 -27.05 40.74
CA ILE A 28 18.59 -26.30 40.25
C ILE A 28 19.48 -27.31 39.52
N SER A 29 19.50 -27.25 38.21
CA SER A 29 20.48 -27.90 37.36
C SER A 29 21.43 -26.83 36.80
N LEU A 30 22.67 -26.82 37.33
CA LEU A 30 23.78 -26.10 36.69
C LEU A 30 24.08 -26.76 35.34
N SER A 31 23.79 -26.08 34.24
CA SER A 31 24.38 -26.45 32.95
C SER A 31 24.71 -25.20 32.14
N LEU A 32 26.00 -25.07 31.90
CA LEU A 32 26.71 -24.32 30.86
C LEU A 32 25.93 -23.21 30.15
N GLY A 33 26.44 -21.99 30.31
CA GLY A 33 25.98 -20.80 29.62
C GLY A 33 26.03 -20.92 28.10
N MET A 34 24.86 -21.08 27.52
CA MET A 34 24.66 -20.83 26.11
C MET A 34 23.97 -19.46 26.03
N THR A 35 24.80 -18.43 25.97
CA THR A 35 24.36 -17.09 25.62
C THR A 35 23.83 -17.15 24.20
N ILE A 36 22.50 -17.24 24.07
CA ILE A 36 21.84 -16.96 22.78
C ILE A 36 22.04 -15.47 22.55
N ALA A 37 23.06 -15.12 21.74
CA ALA A 37 23.18 -13.78 21.22
C ALA A 37 21.91 -13.51 20.40
N PHE A 38 21.01 -12.68 20.93
CA PHE A 38 19.96 -12.05 20.15
C PHE A 38 20.66 -11.22 19.09
N GLN A 39 20.75 -11.77 17.90
CA GLN A 39 21.20 -11.05 16.73
C GLN A 39 20.10 -10.05 16.42
N GLU A 40 20.30 -8.81 16.81
CA GLU A 40 19.49 -7.70 16.34
C GLU A 40 19.55 -7.73 14.82
N ASN A 41 18.46 -8.19 14.20
CA ASN A 41 18.28 -8.07 12.77
C ASN A 41 18.25 -6.57 12.48
N ASN A 42 19.40 -6.01 12.12
CA ASN A 42 19.48 -4.72 11.46
C ASN A 42 18.62 -4.83 10.20
N SER A 43 17.35 -4.46 10.33
CA SER A 43 16.47 -4.27 9.19
C SER A 43 17.06 -3.13 8.37
N VAL A 44 17.89 -3.49 7.40
CA VAL A 44 18.31 -2.55 6.36
C VAL A 44 17.03 -2.09 5.70
N ALA A 45 16.63 -0.87 5.99
CA ALA A 45 15.49 -0.23 5.34
C ALA A 45 15.80 -0.16 3.85
N LEU A 46 15.32 -1.15 3.11
CA LEU A 46 15.47 -1.21 1.66
C LEU A 46 14.79 0.02 1.08
N LYS A 47 15.57 0.87 0.41
CA LYS A 47 15.00 2.01 -0.32
C LYS A 47 13.93 1.48 -1.27
N PRO A 48 12.70 2.00 -1.19
CA PRO A 48 11.62 1.50 -2.03
C PRO A 48 12.00 1.66 -3.51
N LYS A 49 11.95 0.55 -4.24
CA LYS A 49 12.24 0.53 -5.69
C LYS A 49 10.99 0.96 -6.46
N THR A 50 11.16 1.45 -7.68
CA THR A 50 10.07 1.81 -8.60
C THR A 50 9.03 0.71 -8.74
N THR A 51 9.45 -0.56 -8.65
CA THR A 51 8.56 -1.74 -8.67
C THR A 51 7.50 -1.70 -7.56
N HIS A 52 7.88 -1.28 -6.34
CA HIS A 52 6.95 -1.17 -5.21
C HIS A 52 5.92 -0.06 -5.44
N PHE A 53 6.31 1.05 -6.06
CA PHE A 53 5.39 2.14 -6.40
C PHE A 53 4.36 1.69 -7.42
N LYS A 54 4.81 0.98 -8.45
CA LYS A 54 3.93 0.42 -9.49
C LYS A 54 2.96 -0.61 -8.93
N GLN A 55 3.46 -1.52 -8.08
CA GLN A 55 2.63 -2.51 -7.40
C GLN A 55 1.57 -1.84 -6.51
N TYR A 56 1.96 -0.83 -5.74
CA TYR A 56 1.01 -0.08 -4.93
C TYR A 56 -0.08 0.57 -5.78
N ALA A 57 0.29 1.28 -6.85
CA ALA A 57 -0.68 1.90 -7.75
C ALA A 57 -1.62 0.88 -8.40
N PHE A 58 -1.12 -0.29 -8.77
CA PHE A 58 -1.94 -1.37 -9.31
C PHE A 58 -3.00 -1.86 -8.31
N ILE A 59 -2.62 -1.99 -7.03
CA ILE A 59 -3.54 -2.35 -5.94
C ILE A 59 -4.61 -1.26 -5.77
N GLN A 60 -4.21 0.03 -5.78
CA GLN A 60 -5.15 1.15 -5.65
C GLN A 60 -6.16 1.23 -6.81
N LEU A 61 -5.80 0.73 -7.98
CA LEU A 61 -6.69 0.59 -9.15
C LEU A 61 -7.51 -0.72 -9.13
N ASN A 62 -7.67 -1.38 -7.97
CA ASN A 62 -8.40 -2.63 -7.82
C ASN A 62 -7.94 -3.73 -8.80
N HIS A 63 -6.65 -3.78 -9.09
CA HIS A 63 -6.02 -4.74 -10.02
C HIS A 63 -6.54 -4.64 -11.48
N ASP A 64 -7.05 -3.47 -11.89
CA ASP A 64 -7.43 -3.23 -13.28
C ASP A 64 -6.17 -3.05 -14.14
N PHE A 65 -5.85 -4.06 -14.93
CA PHE A 65 -4.68 -4.05 -15.82
C PHE A 65 -4.74 -2.98 -16.91
N LYS A 66 -5.93 -2.68 -17.43
CA LYS A 66 -6.10 -1.68 -18.50
C LYS A 66 -5.81 -0.27 -17.95
N GLU A 67 -6.45 0.06 -16.84
CA GLU A 67 -6.24 1.36 -16.19
C GLU A 67 -4.80 1.50 -15.68
N PHE A 68 -4.23 0.42 -15.12
CA PHE A 68 -2.84 0.43 -14.70
C PHE A 68 -1.85 0.62 -15.86
N TYR A 69 -2.07 -0.04 -17.01
CA TYR A 69 -1.23 0.15 -18.18
C TYR A 69 -1.24 1.62 -18.65
N CYS A 70 -2.41 2.24 -18.70
CA CYS A 70 -2.54 3.63 -19.04
C CYS A 70 -1.85 4.55 -18.02
N LEU A 71 -1.98 4.26 -16.73
CA LEU A 71 -1.32 4.99 -15.66
C LEU A 71 0.20 4.86 -15.72
N ASP A 72 0.70 3.64 -15.96
CA ASP A 72 2.14 3.37 -16.05
C ASP A 72 2.77 4.16 -17.20
N GLU A 73 2.14 4.17 -18.38
CA GLU A 73 2.61 4.96 -19.52
C GLU A 73 2.55 6.46 -19.23
N LEU A 74 1.47 6.94 -18.61
CA LEU A 74 1.31 8.34 -18.25
C LEU A 74 2.41 8.81 -17.30
N TRP A 75 2.59 8.15 -16.17
CA TRP A 75 3.56 8.56 -15.17
C TRP A 75 5.01 8.24 -15.56
N TYR A 76 5.22 7.32 -16.50
CA TYR A 76 6.53 7.18 -17.14
C TYR A 76 6.89 8.41 -17.96
N LYS A 77 5.94 8.98 -18.70
CA LYS A 77 6.14 10.24 -19.46
C LYS A 77 6.36 11.44 -18.54
N GLU A 78 5.67 11.50 -17.41
CA GLU A 78 5.73 12.60 -16.44
C GLU A 78 7.06 12.64 -15.68
N SER A 79 7.47 11.53 -15.09
CA SER A 79 8.61 11.50 -14.17
C SER A 79 9.48 10.26 -14.28
N ARG A 80 9.10 9.27 -15.11
CA ARG A 80 9.66 7.90 -15.09
C ARG A 80 9.51 7.24 -13.71
N TRP A 81 8.42 7.58 -13.00
CA TRP A 81 8.15 7.14 -11.64
C TRP A 81 9.17 7.65 -10.60
N ASP A 82 9.90 8.71 -10.91
CA ASP A 82 10.81 9.33 -9.95
C ASP A 82 10.05 10.25 -8.99
N PHE A 83 9.94 9.82 -7.73
CA PHE A 83 9.25 10.58 -6.68
C PHE A 83 9.99 11.87 -6.28
N LYS A 84 11.23 12.07 -6.73
CA LYS A 84 12.02 13.29 -6.52
C LYS A 84 12.06 14.19 -7.74
N ALA A 85 11.44 13.79 -8.84
CA ALA A 85 11.44 14.56 -10.06
C ALA A 85 10.89 15.97 -9.84
N LYS A 86 11.59 16.96 -10.34
CA LYS A 86 11.22 18.37 -10.28
C LYS A 86 11.22 18.95 -11.69
N ASN A 87 10.13 19.60 -12.05
CA ASN A 87 10.11 20.38 -13.29
C ASN A 87 10.88 21.70 -13.06
N LYS A 88 11.80 22.02 -13.98
CA LYS A 88 12.61 23.25 -13.90
C LYS A 88 11.82 24.52 -14.25
N ARG A 89 10.67 24.38 -14.94
CA ARG A 89 9.88 25.49 -15.48
C ARG A 89 8.54 25.68 -14.77
N SER A 90 8.22 24.82 -13.82
CA SER A 90 6.95 24.88 -13.09
C SER A 90 7.09 24.36 -11.66
N SER A 91 6.02 24.41 -10.88
CA SER A 91 5.95 23.82 -9.53
C SER A 91 5.62 22.33 -9.52
N ALA A 92 5.60 21.68 -10.70
CA ALA A 92 5.30 20.25 -10.81
C ALA A 92 6.37 19.39 -10.12
N TYR A 93 5.92 18.40 -9.35
CA TYR A 93 6.79 17.58 -8.52
C TYR A 93 6.31 16.14 -8.41
N GLY A 94 7.29 15.24 -8.23
CA GLY A 94 7.08 13.84 -7.87
C GLY A 94 6.62 12.95 -9.02
N ILE A 95 6.13 11.75 -8.68
CA ILE A 95 5.69 10.74 -9.64
C ILE A 95 4.63 11.31 -10.61
N PRO A 96 3.53 11.93 -10.12
CA PRO A 96 2.46 12.39 -10.99
C PRO A 96 2.70 13.79 -11.57
N GLN A 97 3.81 14.46 -11.29
CA GLN A 97 4.11 15.82 -11.71
C GLN A 97 2.98 16.83 -11.47
N LEU A 98 2.30 16.71 -10.31
CA LEU A 98 1.26 17.66 -9.94
C LEU A 98 1.84 19.00 -9.49
N LEU A 99 1.17 20.08 -9.88
CA LEU A 99 1.54 21.43 -9.47
C LEU A 99 1.42 21.60 -7.95
N ASN A 100 2.41 22.25 -7.33
CA ASN A 100 2.46 22.54 -5.90
C ASN A 100 2.36 21.30 -5.00
N LEU A 101 2.70 20.11 -5.48
CA LEU A 101 2.71 18.89 -4.69
C LEU A 101 3.81 18.98 -3.61
N LYS A 102 3.41 18.92 -2.35
CA LYS A 102 4.32 19.05 -1.19
C LYS A 102 4.72 17.69 -0.60
N GLU A 103 4.00 16.63 -0.94
CA GLU A 103 4.26 15.28 -0.46
C GLU A 103 5.64 14.79 -0.90
N LYS A 104 6.42 14.29 0.08
CA LYS A 104 7.75 13.70 -0.18
C LYS A 104 7.68 12.17 -0.18
N ASP A 105 6.68 11.61 0.45
CA ASP A 105 6.41 10.19 0.47
C ASP A 105 5.86 9.73 -0.90
N PRO A 106 6.50 8.74 -1.57
CA PRO A 106 6.09 8.31 -2.90
C PRO A 106 4.69 7.70 -2.93
N PHE A 107 4.27 7.01 -1.88
CA PHE A 107 2.94 6.40 -1.82
C PHE A 107 1.85 7.47 -1.70
N LYS A 108 2.08 8.50 -0.89
CA LYS A 108 1.18 9.66 -0.82
C LYS A 108 1.14 10.44 -2.13
N GLN A 109 2.23 10.52 -2.87
CA GLN A 109 2.23 11.12 -4.20
C GLN A 109 1.33 10.33 -5.17
N ILE A 110 1.39 8.99 -5.11
CA ILE A 110 0.51 8.11 -5.89
C ILE A 110 -0.95 8.38 -5.55
N ASP A 111 -1.30 8.40 -4.25
CA ASP A 111 -2.67 8.69 -3.80
C ASP A 111 -3.16 10.05 -4.31
N ARG A 112 -2.31 11.08 -4.25
CA ARG A 112 -2.64 12.41 -4.78
C ARG A 112 -2.84 12.40 -6.29
N GLY A 113 -1.99 11.67 -7.01
CA GLY A 113 -2.11 11.51 -8.47
C GLY A 113 -3.38 10.79 -8.88
N LEU A 114 -3.72 9.69 -8.20
CA LEU A 114 -4.96 8.95 -8.45
C LEU A 114 -6.19 9.81 -8.12
N LYS A 115 -6.19 10.53 -7.00
CA LYS A 115 -7.26 11.46 -6.65
C LYS A 115 -7.43 12.58 -7.68
N TYR A 116 -6.35 13.06 -8.26
CA TYR A 116 -6.41 14.05 -9.34
C TYR A 116 -7.06 13.46 -10.59
N ILE A 117 -6.69 12.22 -10.97
CA ILE A 117 -7.29 11.50 -12.10
C ILE A 117 -8.78 11.23 -11.84
N ASP A 118 -9.15 10.85 -10.63
CA ASP A 118 -10.53 10.64 -10.22
C ASP A 118 -11.36 11.92 -10.44
N HIS A 119 -10.90 13.04 -9.93
CA HIS A 119 -11.60 14.33 -10.02
C HIS A 119 -11.69 14.85 -11.45
N ARG A 120 -10.64 14.71 -12.28
CA ARG A 120 -10.56 15.36 -13.58
C ARG A 120 -10.96 14.47 -14.75
N TYR A 121 -10.86 13.17 -14.59
CA TYR A 121 -11.06 12.17 -15.65
C TYR A 121 -12.01 11.04 -15.24
N ASP A 122 -12.85 11.27 -14.24
CA ASP A 122 -13.79 10.27 -13.71
C ASP A 122 -13.11 8.95 -13.32
N GLY A 123 -11.94 9.02 -12.71
CA GLY A 123 -11.16 7.85 -12.31
C GLY A 123 -10.45 7.10 -13.44
N CYS A 124 -10.61 7.54 -14.70
CA CYS A 124 -10.06 6.82 -15.85
C CYS A 124 -8.66 7.32 -16.22
N ALA A 125 -7.64 6.53 -15.89
CA ALA A 125 -6.24 6.82 -16.25
C ALA A 125 -6.04 6.80 -17.78
N CYS A 126 -6.83 6.01 -18.51
CA CYS A 126 -6.76 5.98 -19.96
C CYS A 126 -7.27 7.30 -20.60
N LYS A 127 -8.27 7.96 -20.02
CA LYS A 127 -8.69 9.31 -20.44
C LYS A 127 -7.58 10.33 -20.16
N ALA A 128 -6.95 10.25 -18.99
CA ALA A 128 -5.82 11.12 -18.63
C ALA A 128 -4.64 10.96 -19.59
N LEU A 129 -4.27 9.73 -19.93
CA LEU A 129 -3.22 9.44 -20.90
C LEU A 129 -3.56 9.97 -22.30
N ALA A 130 -4.81 9.79 -22.76
CA ALA A 130 -5.25 10.32 -24.04
C ALA A 130 -5.17 11.84 -24.09
N HIS A 131 -5.57 12.53 -23.01
CA HIS A 131 -5.42 13.98 -22.87
C HIS A 131 -3.95 14.38 -22.92
N HIS A 132 -3.09 13.70 -22.16
CA HIS A 132 -1.65 13.96 -22.17
C HIS A 132 -1.04 13.80 -23.56
N LYS A 133 -1.42 12.75 -24.31
CA LYS A 133 -0.95 12.54 -25.69
C LYS A 133 -1.37 13.67 -26.62
N ALA A 134 -2.54 14.25 -26.41
CA ALA A 134 -3.08 15.32 -27.24
C ALA A 134 -2.56 16.72 -26.86
N LYS A 135 -2.30 16.98 -25.59
CA LYS A 135 -2.01 18.32 -25.06
C LYS A 135 -0.63 18.47 -24.43
N GLY A 136 0.07 17.37 -24.12
CA GLY A 136 1.37 17.37 -23.44
C GLY A 136 1.29 17.56 -21.92
N TRP A 137 0.07 17.49 -21.34
CA TRP A 137 -0.19 17.54 -19.90
C TRP A 137 -1.51 16.83 -19.58
N TYR A 138 -1.78 16.56 -18.32
CA TYR A 138 -3.04 15.93 -17.89
C TYR A 138 -3.59 16.57 -16.63
#